data_809f7ffd32b436ed254705bb57e668f6
#
_entry.id   809f7ffd32b436ed254705bb57e668f6
#
_cell.length_a   1.000
_cell.length_b   1.000
_cell.length_c   1.000
_cell.angle_alpha   90.00
_cell.angle_beta   90.00
_cell.angle_gamma   90.00
#
_symmetry.space_group_name_H-M   'P 1'
#
loop_
_entity.id
_entity.type
_entity.pdbx_description
1 polymer ?
#
loop_
_entity_poly.entity_id
_entity_poly.type
_entity_poly.pdbx_seq_one_letter_code
_entity_poly.pdbx_strand_id
1 'polypeptide(L)'
;MSVGGRTHKGLSAWQWKSYQYVCRTDSDGDTHCSWEHRETRDGGVPFMIHDGSGGMLIDPALWAEKPIDYGPVLDSWQRGDWKWNLVGLGIGDPVYILGDCVPRDADHLQKWGSDETLAQALLTMVPTTGTGDATVLHYGTEMDVLATNRSLFEIFIVPLFIFL
;
A
#
# COMPACT_ATOMS: atom_id res chain seq x y z
N MET A 1 -11.55 -8.84 -5.45
CA MET A 1 -10.59 -9.92 -5.18
C MET A 1 -11.17 -10.94 -4.20
N SER A 2 -10.65 -12.17 -4.20
CA SER A 2 -11.03 -13.20 -3.22
C SER A 2 -9.79 -13.81 -2.58
N VAL A 3 -9.78 -13.96 -1.25
CA VAL A 3 -8.68 -14.54 -0.49
C VAL A 3 -9.20 -15.23 0.78
N GLY A 4 -8.64 -16.40 1.13
CA GLY A 4 -9.01 -17.13 2.35
C GLY A 4 -10.50 -17.46 2.48
N GLY A 5 -11.23 -17.54 1.36
CA GLY A 5 -12.66 -17.79 1.31
C GLY A 5 -13.56 -16.56 1.50
N ARG A 6 -12.97 -15.35 1.59
CA ARG A 6 -13.71 -14.07 1.62
C ARG A 6 -13.54 -13.30 0.32
N THR A 7 -14.56 -12.56 -0.07
CA THR A 7 -14.55 -11.68 -1.24
C THR A 7 -14.64 -10.22 -0.80
N HIS A 8 -13.70 -9.42 -1.28
CA HIS A 8 -13.61 -7.99 -1.05
C HIS A 8 -13.84 -7.23 -2.35
N LYS A 9 -14.60 -6.14 -2.29
CA LYS A 9 -14.95 -5.29 -3.44
C LYS A 9 -14.57 -3.84 -3.12
N GLY A 10 -14.43 -3.04 -4.18
CA GLY A 10 -14.21 -1.59 -4.06
C GLY A 10 -12.79 -1.20 -3.65
N LEU A 11 -11.82 -2.10 -3.76
CA LEU A 11 -10.41 -1.78 -3.54
C LEU A 11 -9.74 -1.49 -4.88
N SER A 12 -9.07 -0.36 -4.96
CA SER A 12 -8.26 0.07 -6.11
C SER A 12 -6.86 -0.53 -6.06
N ALA A 13 -6.26 -0.58 -4.88
CA ALA A 13 -5.01 -1.27 -4.62
C ALA A 13 -5.11 -2.01 -3.28
N TRP A 14 -4.44 -3.13 -3.14
CA TRP A 14 -4.55 -3.96 -1.96
C TRP A 14 -3.31 -4.82 -1.74
N GLN A 15 -3.09 -5.18 -0.48
CA GLN A 15 -2.13 -6.20 -0.07
C GLN A 15 -2.79 -7.08 1.00
N TRP A 16 -2.58 -8.40 0.90
CA TRP A 16 -2.92 -9.30 1.99
C TRP A 16 -1.71 -10.13 2.42
N LYS A 17 -1.70 -10.47 3.71
CA LYS A 17 -0.69 -11.33 4.32
C LYS A 17 -1.39 -12.51 4.97
N SER A 18 -0.88 -13.72 4.70
CA SER A 18 -1.34 -14.92 5.38
C SER A 18 -0.33 -15.40 6.41
N TYR A 19 -0.86 -15.99 7.46
CA TYR A 19 -0.11 -16.56 8.56
C TYR A 19 -0.65 -17.95 8.87
N GLN A 20 0.21 -18.85 9.28
CA GLN A 20 -0.16 -20.17 9.78
C GLN A 20 0.24 -20.31 11.24
N TYR A 21 -0.67 -20.85 12.06
CA TYR A 21 -0.37 -21.17 13.44
C TYR A 21 0.44 -22.47 13.50
N VAL A 22 1.66 -22.40 14.00
CA VAL A 22 2.60 -23.51 14.04
C VAL A 22 3.09 -23.72 15.46
N CYS A 23 3.05 -24.96 15.92
CA CYS A 23 3.61 -25.37 17.20
C CYS A 23 4.88 -26.19 16.96
N ARG A 24 5.93 -25.88 17.69
CA ARG A 24 7.19 -26.63 17.69
C ARG A 24 7.57 -27.00 19.12
N THR A 25 7.98 -28.25 19.29
CA THR A 25 8.51 -28.72 20.57
C THR A 25 10.02 -28.66 20.49
N ASP A 26 10.65 -28.05 21.48
CA ASP A 26 12.11 -27.98 21.59
C ASP A 26 12.71 -29.24 22.18
N SER A 27 14.04 -29.25 22.31
CA SER A 27 14.80 -30.42 22.88
C SER A 27 14.49 -30.72 24.34
N ASP A 28 13.99 -29.71 25.07
CA ASP A 28 13.69 -29.80 26.49
C ASP A 28 12.24 -30.24 26.74
N GLY A 29 11.47 -30.43 25.64
CA GLY A 29 10.08 -30.89 25.66
C GLY A 29 9.05 -29.75 25.74
N ASP A 30 9.48 -28.51 25.77
CA ASP A 30 8.59 -27.36 25.80
C ASP A 30 7.99 -27.07 24.41
N THR A 31 6.70 -26.82 24.36
CA THR A 31 5.99 -26.54 23.11
C THR A 31 5.69 -25.06 22.98
N HIS A 32 6.23 -24.44 21.94
CA HIS A 32 6.02 -23.04 21.57
C HIS A 32 5.17 -22.94 20.32
N CYS A 33 4.08 -22.18 20.39
CA CYS A 33 3.18 -21.96 19.26
C CYS A 33 3.18 -20.49 18.86
N SER A 34 3.26 -20.22 17.56
CA SER A 34 3.26 -18.86 17.03
C SER A 34 2.62 -18.79 15.64
N TRP A 35 2.17 -17.57 15.27
CA TRP A 35 1.73 -17.27 13.92
C TRP A 35 2.97 -17.01 13.05
N GLU A 36 3.22 -17.88 12.08
CA GLU A 36 4.29 -17.72 11.11
C GLU A 36 3.73 -17.12 9.81
N HIS A 37 4.37 -16.07 9.33
CA HIS A 37 4.06 -15.49 8.01
C HIS A 37 4.32 -16.53 6.92
N ARG A 38 3.38 -16.65 5.98
CA ARG A 38 3.48 -17.60 4.86
C ARG A 38 3.56 -16.92 3.51
N GLU A 39 2.70 -15.94 3.30
CA GLU A 39 2.59 -15.32 1.99
C GLU A 39 2.16 -13.86 2.12
N THR A 40 2.71 -13.01 1.25
CA THR A 40 2.23 -11.68 0.98
C THR A 40 1.88 -11.60 -0.49
N ARG A 41 0.71 -11.08 -0.80
CA ARG A 41 0.32 -10.71 -2.17
C ARG A 41 -0.27 -9.33 -2.21
N ASP A 42 0.06 -8.64 -3.25
CA ASP A 42 -0.47 -7.33 -3.60
C ASP A 42 -1.08 -7.37 -5.00
N GLY A 43 -1.86 -6.34 -5.29
CA GLY A 43 -2.48 -6.15 -6.58
C GLY A 43 -3.37 -4.93 -6.58
N GLY A 44 -3.94 -4.67 -7.73
CA GLY A 44 -4.83 -3.52 -7.90
C GLY A 44 -5.34 -3.40 -9.30
N VAL A 45 -6.12 -2.36 -9.50
CA VAL A 45 -6.60 -1.87 -10.79
C VAL A 45 -6.22 -0.40 -10.90
N PRO A 46 -5.95 0.11 -12.08
CA PRO A 46 -5.75 1.54 -12.27
C PRO A 46 -6.90 2.36 -11.69
N PHE A 47 -6.55 3.44 -11.03
CA PHE A 47 -7.49 4.36 -10.42
C PHE A 47 -7.06 5.80 -10.62
N MET A 48 -7.98 6.73 -10.45
CA MET A 48 -7.72 8.15 -10.57
C MET A 48 -7.68 8.78 -9.19
N ILE A 49 -6.66 9.58 -8.94
CA ILE A 49 -6.62 10.52 -7.82
C ILE A 49 -7.07 11.89 -8.31
N HIS A 50 -7.71 12.68 -7.43
CA HIS A 50 -8.25 13.99 -7.76
C HIS A 50 -8.07 14.93 -6.57
N ASP A 51 -7.50 16.11 -6.82
CA ASP A 51 -7.26 17.13 -5.80
C ASP A 51 -8.22 18.33 -5.88
N GLY A 52 -9.25 18.25 -6.73
CA GLY A 52 -10.19 19.34 -7.01
C GLY A 52 -9.79 20.18 -8.22
N SER A 53 -8.54 20.20 -8.64
CA SER A 53 -8.05 20.93 -9.82
C SER A 53 -7.95 20.06 -11.06
N GLY A 54 -7.72 18.74 -10.88
CA GLY A 54 -7.59 17.78 -11.97
C GLY A 54 -7.42 16.36 -11.48
N GLY A 55 -7.43 15.41 -12.41
CA GLY A 55 -7.27 13.99 -12.15
C GLY A 55 -5.97 13.43 -12.74
N MET A 56 -5.38 12.49 -12.04
CA MET A 56 -4.18 11.79 -12.45
C MET A 56 -4.35 10.28 -12.30
N LEU A 57 -3.92 9.52 -13.30
CA LEU A 57 -4.00 8.07 -13.28
C LEU A 57 -2.86 7.49 -12.44
N ILE A 58 -3.20 6.52 -11.62
CA ILE A 58 -2.27 5.65 -10.89
C ILE A 58 -2.52 4.21 -11.36
N ASP A 59 -1.48 3.56 -11.86
CA ASP A 59 -1.51 2.13 -12.12
C ASP A 59 -0.67 1.41 -11.06
N PRO A 60 -1.27 0.66 -10.13
CA PRO A 60 -0.55 -0.04 -9.07
C PRO A 60 0.52 -0.99 -9.58
N ALA A 61 0.36 -1.52 -10.80
CA ALA A 61 1.36 -2.41 -11.39
C ALA A 61 2.71 -1.70 -11.66
N LEU A 62 2.70 -0.39 -11.90
CA LEU A 62 3.93 0.40 -12.07
C LEU A 62 4.64 0.65 -10.73
N TRP A 63 3.96 0.43 -9.60
CA TRP A 63 4.47 0.65 -8.24
C TRP A 63 4.86 -0.64 -7.54
N ALA A 64 4.81 -1.80 -8.22
CA ALA A 64 5.03 -3.12 -7.62
C ALA A 64 6.39 -3.28 -6.93
N GLU A 65 7.43 -2.55 -7.39
CA GLU A 65 8.77 -2.58 -6.80
C GLU A 65 8.99 -1.53 -5.69
N LYS A 66 8.00 -0.69 -5.43
CA LYS A 66 8.07 0.38 -4.45
C LYS A 66 7.16 0.08 -3.26
N PRO A 67 7.54 0.50 -2.06
CA PRO A 67 6.67 0.33 -0.90
C PRO A 67 5.40 1.16 -1.08
N ILE A 68 4.25 0.50 -1.00
CA ILE A 68 2.94 1.14 -0.92
C ILE A 68 2.48 1.02 0.52
N ASP A 69 2.19 2.15 1.16
CA ASP A 69 1.50 2.14 2.43
C ASP A 69 -0.01 2.18 2.19
N TYR A 70 -0.65 1.07 2.45
CA TYR A 70 -2.09 0.90 2.29
C TYR A 70 -2.90 1.36 3.50
N GLY A 71 -2.25 1.93 4.53
CA GLY A 71 -2.91 2.37 5.75
C GLY A 71 -3.35 1.22 6.67
N PRO A 72 -4.42 1.42 7.45
CA PRO A 72 -4.84 0.48 8.48
C PRO A 72 -5.34 -0.84 7.90
N VAL A 73 -5.33 -1.87 8.74
CA VAL A 73 -5.92 -3.16 8.39
C VAL A 73 -7.44 -3.01 8.21
N LEU A 74 -7.90 -3.30 7.00
CA LEU A 74 -9.32 -3.23 6.63
C LEU A 74 -10.11 -4.44 7.13
N ASP A 75 -9.50 -5.61 7.06
CA ASP A 75 -10.12 -6.86 7.53
C ASP A 75 -9.05 -7.83 8.03
N SER A 76 -9.41 -8.59 9.06
CA SER A 76 -8.60 -9.66 9.61
C SER A 76 -9.50 -10.83 9.96
N TRP A 77 -9.20 -12.01 9.44
CA TRP A 77 -10.01 -13.21 9.71
C TRP A 77 -9.14 -14.44 9.87
N GLN A 78 -9.71 -15.45 10.50
CA GLN A 78 -9.08 -16.73 10.75
C GLN A 78 -10.00 -17.87 10.31
N ARG A 79 -9.39 -18.92 9.79
CA ARG A 79 -10.06 -20.17 9.48
C ARG A 79 -9.14 -21.35 9.78
N GLY A 80 -9.44 -22.11 10.84
CA GLY A 80 -8.54 -23.12 11.36
C GLY A 80 -7.20 -22.52 11.78
N ASP A 81 -6.11 -23.10 11.32
CA ASP A 81 -4.75 -22.65 11.60
C ASP A 81 -4.25 -21.53 10.69
N TRP A 82 -5.14 -20.91 9.91
CA TRP A 82 -4.80 -19.83 9.00
C TRP A 82 -5.44 -18.52 9.43
N LYS A 83 -4.66 -17.45 9.32
CA LYS A 83 -5.08 -16.06 9.54
C LYS A 83 -4.69 -15.23 8.33
N TRP A 84 -5.53 -14.28 7.96
CA TRP A 84 -5.28 -13.30 6.91
C TRP A 84 -5.50 -11.90 7.43
N ASN A 85 -4.63 -10.99 7.01
CA ASN A 85 -4.79 -9.55 7.19
C ASN A 85 -4.84 -8.90 5.81
N LEU A 86 -5.81 -8.05 5.60
CA LEU A 86 -6.01 -7.28 4.38
C LEU A 86 -5.85 -5.80 4.66
N VAL A 87 -5.05 -5.13 3.86
CA VAL A 87 -4.93 -3.68 3.76
C VAL A 87 -5.26 -3.25 2.33
N GLY A 88 -5.66 -2.01 2.10
CA GLY A 88 -5.95 -1.56 0.74
C GLY A 88 -6.48 -0.15 0.67
N LEU A 89 -6.46 0.40 -0.53
CA LEU A 89 -6.98 1.71 -0.88
C LEU A 89 -8.32 1.55 -1.58
N GLY A 90 -9.35 2.15 -1.02
CA GLY A 90 -10.70 2.17 -1.57
C GLY A 90 -11.05 3.47 -2.26
N ILE A 91 -12.23 3.52 -2.86
CA ILE A 91 -12.77 4.75 -3.46
C ILE A 91 -13.07 5.76 -2.35
N GLY A 92 -12.52 6.98 -2.49
CA GLY A 92 -12.70 8.07 -1.53
C GLY A 92 -11.67 8.11 -0.41
N ASP A 93 -10.76 7.16 -0.35
CA ASP A 93 -9.66 7.22 0.60
C ASP A 93 -8.70 8.35 0.26
N PRO A 94 -8.19 9.08 1.27
CA PRO A 94 -7.13 10.05 1.05
C PRO A 94 -5.83 9.32 0.69
N VAL A 95 -5.13 9.86 -0.31
CA VAL A 95 -3.85 9.30 -0.77
C VAL A 95 -2.86 10.43 -0.98
N TYR A 96 -1.69 10.32 -0.36
CA TYR A 96 -0.52 11.14 -0.68
C TYR A 96 0.39 10.38 -1.63
N ILE A 97 0.80 11.03 -2.72
CA ILE A 97 1.68 10.43 -3.71
C ILE A 97 2.80 11.37 -4.11
N LEU A 98 3.98 10.83 -4.26
CA LEU A 98 5.16 11.50 -4.75
C LEU A 98 5.84 10.63 -5.81
N GLY A 99 6.06 11.19 -6.99
CA GLY A 99 6.63 10.50 -8.15
C GLY A 99 6.73 11.42 -9.35
N ASP A 100 7.08 10.86 -10.51
CA ASP A 100 7.16 11.60 -11.75
C ASP A 100 5.81 11.64 -12.45
N CYS A 101 5.44 12.82 -12.93
CA CYS A 101 4.23 13.02 -13.69
C CYS A 101 4.56 12.95 -15.18
N VAL A 102 4.04 11.95 -15.87
CA VAL A 102 4.28 11.73 -17.30
C VAL A 102 2.97 11.75 -18.09
N PRO A 103 3.01 12.17 -19.38
CA PRO A 103 1.88 12.01 -20.27
C PRO A 103 1.48 10.54 -20.35
N ARG A 104 0.18 10.31 -20.39
CA ARG A 104 -0.35 8.97 -20.57
C ARG A 104 -0.01 8.47 -21.97
N ASP A 105 0.61 7.30 -22.08
CA ASP A 105 0.98 6.73 -23.36
C ASP A 105 -0.23 6.18 -24.14
N ALA A 106 -0.01 5.89 -25.44
CA ALA A 106 -1.07 5.41 -26.31
C ALA A 106 -1.60 4.04 -25.91
N ASP A 107 -0.75 3.16 -25.34
CA ASP A 107 -1.14 1.83 -24.89
C ASP A 107 -2.03 1.92 -23.64
N HIS A 108 -1.70 2.80 -22.71
CA HIS A 108 -2.54 3.10 -21.55
C HIS A 108 -3.88 3.72 -21.96
N LEU A 109 -3.88 4.65 -22.91
CA LEU A 109 -5.12 5.24 -23.44
C LEU A 109 -6.01 4.19 -24.09
N GLN A 110 -5.45 3.27 -24.85
CA GLN A 110 -6.18 2.22 -25.53
C GLN A 110 -6.74 1.18 -24.52
N LYS A 111 -5.94 0.77 -23.56
CA LYS A 111 -6.30 -0.25 -22.56
C LYS A 111 -7.44 0.20 -21.63
N TRP A 112 -7.49 1.47 -21.27
CA TRP A 112 -8.42 2.01 -20.29
C TRP A 112 -9.44 3.00 -20.87
N GLY A 113 -9.43 3.21 -22.19
CA GLY A 113 -10.28 4.17 -22.87
C GLY A 113 -11.78 3.88 -22.85
N SER A 114 -12.20 2.69 -22.44
CA SER A 114 -13.61 2.33 -22.23
C SER A 114 -14.19 2.83 -20.90
N ASP A 115 -13.35 3.24 -19.96
CA ASP A 115 -13.76 3.86 -18.71
C ASP A 115 -13.69 5.38 -18.87
N GLU A 116 -14.85 6.04 -18.93
CA GLU A 116 -14.94 7.49 -19.15
C GLU A 116 -14.20 8.29 -18.08
N THR A 117 -14.20 7.80 -16.83
CA THR A 117 -13.52 8.46 -15.70
C THR A 117 -12.01 8.40 -15.89
N LEU A 118 -11.48 7.23 -16.21
CA LEU A 118 -10.05 7.05 -16.44
C LEU A 118 -9.60 7.71 -17.76
N ALA A 119 -10.46 7.79 -18.76
CA ALA A 119 -10.16 8.45 -20.03
C ALA A 119 -9.91 9.96 -19.87
N GLN A 120 -10.46 10.60 -18.83
CA GLN A 120 -10.26 12.02 -18.56
C GLN A 120 -8.88 12.34 -17.98
N ALA A 121 -8.20 11.38 -17.39
CA ALA A 121 -6.86 11.58 -16.88
C ALA A 121 -5.83 11.58 -18.02
N LEU A 122 -5.28 12.74 -18.33
CA LEU A 122 -4.26 12.92 -19.39
C LEU A 122 -2.85 12.58 -18.90
N LEU A 123 -2.65 12.52 -17.60
CA LEU A 123 -1.37 12.29 -16.95
C LEU A 123 -1.39 11.01 -16.13
N THR A 124 -0.24 10.36 -16.05
CA THR A 124 -0.01 9.19 -15.19
C THR A 124 1.15 9.52 -14.25
N MET A 125 1.01 9.16 -12.97
CA MET A 125 2.12 9.23 -12.04
C MET A 125 2.84 7.90 -11.99
N VAL A 126 4.15 7.95 -12.16
CA VAL A 126 5.04 6.79 -12.14
C VAL A 126 6.08 6.97 -11.03
N PRO A 127 6.63 5.86 -10.51
CA PRO A 127 7.75 5.94 -9.58
C PRO A 127 8.95 6.64 -10.22
N THR A 128 9.61 7.52 -9.46
CA THR A 128 10.83 8.17 -9.88
C THR A 128 11.94 7.14 -10.14
N THR A 129 12.67 7.28 -11.22
CA THR A 129 13.71 6.33 -11.63
C THR A 129 15.11 6.66 -11.09
N GLY A 130 15.28 7.83 -10.47
CA GLY A 130 16.56 8.27 -9.89
C GLY A 130 16.92 7.55 -8.59
N THR A 131 18.22 7.35 -8.36
CA THR A 131 18.74 6.87 -7.08
C THR A 131 18.73 8.01 -6.07
N GLY A 132 17.95 7.86 -5.00
CA GLY A 132 17.82 8.87 -3.93
C GLY A 132 16.58 9.74 -4.01
N ASP A 133 15.78 9.61 -5.07
CA ASP A 133 14.54 10.33 -5.21
C ASP A 133 13.43 9.68 -4.37
N ALA A 134 12.73 10.49 -3.60
CA ALA A 134 11.62 10.01 -2.80
C ALA A 134 10.46 9.60 -3.72
N THR A 135 10.08 8.35 -3.65
CA THR A 135 8.90 7.82 -4.33
C THR A 135 7.99 7.24 -3.26
N VAL A 136 6.77 7.76 -3.16
CA VAL A 136 5.83 7.41 -2.09
C VAL A 136 4.43 7.26 -2.67
N LEU A 137 3.77 6.17 -2.32
CA LEU A 137 2.33 6.03 -2.39
C LEU A 137 1.86 5.67 -0.97
N HIS A 138 1.17 6.57 -0.32
CA HIS A 138 0.83 6.47 1.10
C HIS A 138 -0.66 6.74 1.32
N TYR A 139 -1.32 5.89 2.11
CA TYR A 139 -2.65 6.17 2.64
C TYR A 139 -2.61 7.37 3.58
N GLY A 140 -3.50 8.33 3.39
CA GLY A 140 -3.55 9.52 4.21
C GLY A 140 -3.19 10.78 3.43
N THR A 141 -3.12 11.88 4.15
CA THR A 141 -2.79 13.21 3.63
C THR A 141 -1.29 13.50 3.74
N GLU A 142 -0.82 14.55 3.07
CA GLU A 142 0.54 15.06 3.25
C GLU A 142 0.86 15.33 4.74
N MET A 143 -0.11 15.83 5.48
CA MET A 143 0.06 16.12 6.91
C MET A 143 0.30 14.86 7.73
N ASP A 144 -0.31 13.73 7.35
CA ASP A 144 -0.10 12.45 8.03
C ASP A 144 1.32 11.95 7.81
N VAL A 145 1.84 12.09 6.58
CA VAL A 145 3.24 11.73 6.23
C VAL A 145 4.23 12.60 6.98
N LEU A 146 3.99 13.92 7.00
CA LEU A 146 4.86 14.87 7.71
C LEU A 146 4.84 14.65 9.22
N ALA A 147 3.68 14.35 9.80
CA ALA A 147 3.56 14.06 11.22
C ALA A 147 4.33 12.79 11.61
N THR A 148 4.26 11.75 10.79
CA THR A 148 5.02 10.50 11.01
C THR A 148 6.52 10.75 10.95
N ASN A 149 6.98 11.49 9.94
CA ASN A 149 8.40 11.82 9.80
C ASN A 149 8.91 12.72 10.93
N ARG A 150 8.10 13.69 11.36
CA ARG A 150 8.43 14.57 12.49
C ARG A 150 8.58 13.78 13.79
N SER A 151 7.67 12.84 14.05
CA SER A 151 7.75 11.98 15.24
C SER A 151 9.04 11.16 15.30
N LEU A 152 9.50 10.62 14.16
CA LEU A 152 10.79 9.95 14.08
C LEU A 152 11.96 10.89 14.33
N PHE A 153 11.90 12.12 13.82
CA PHE A 153 12.94 13.12 14.02
C PHE A 153 13.03 13.55 15.49
N GLU A 154 11.92 13.75 16.17
CA GLU A 154 11.87 14.10 17.58
C GLU A 154 12.43 12.99 18.49
N ILE A 155 12.22 11.73 18.16
CA ILE A 155 12.78 10.58 18.91
C ILE A 155 14.32 10.54 18.81
N PHE A 156 14.90 10.97 17.70
CA PHE A 156 16.36 10.95 17.52
C PHE A 156 17.07 12.23 17.99
N ILE A 157 16.42 13.38 17.98
CA ILE A 157 17.03 14.66 18.36
C ILE A 157 16.97 14.90 19.88
N VAL A 158 15.86 14.58 20.53
CA VAL A 158 15.70 14.83 21.98
C VAL A 158 16.75 14.11 22.83
N PRO A 159 17.14 12.85 22.59
CA PRO A 159 18.21 12.22 23.35
C PRO A 159 19.58 12.84 23.13
N LEU A 160 19.86 13.44 21.98
CA LEU A 160 21.17 14.03 21.69
C LEU A 160 21.43 15.33 22.48
N PHE A 161 20.37 16.07 22.83
CA PHE A 161 20.48 17.28 23.67
C PHE A 161 20.56 17.00 25.18
N ILE A 162 20.21 15.80 25.62
CA ILE A 162 20.29 15.40 27.04
C ILE A 162 21.70 14.93 27.42
N PHE A 163 22.57 14.60 26.45
CA PHE A 163 23.93 14.11 26.66
C PHE A 163 25.04 15.13 26.32
N LEU A 164 24.74 16.38 26.04
CA LEU A 164 25.63 17.48 25.86
C LEU A 164 25.55 18.47 27.05
#